data_497571ea02e93c819497d0165c1076a3
#
_entry.id   497571ea02e93c819497d0165c1076a3
#
_cell.length_a   1.000
_cell.length_b   1.000
_cell.length_c   1.000
_cell.angle_alpha   90.00
_cell.angle_beta   90.00
_cell.angle_gamma   90.00
#
_symmetry.space_group_name_H-M   'P 1'
#
loop_
_entity.id
_entity.type
_entity.pdbx_description
1 polymer ?
#
loop_
_entity_poly.entity_id
_entity_poly.type
_entity_poly.pdbx_seq_one_letter_code
_entity_poly.pdbx_strand_id
1 'polypeptide(L)'
;MDLIEKLFMPLCLSVSAIAVADGGGSVDARVNLQLTESEAVEFLAEMRNMLASIQGIVLGIGTEDRELIIRSARLSGNQMARNTPTAVRAKLPESFKALGGPTHMMFEELVIRAETDDMDTLAEFTGELMKQCLSCHAQFKVN
;
A
#
# COMPACT_ATOMS: atom_id res chain seq x y z
N MET A 1 -82.44 -4.48 2.85
CA MET A 1 -82.23 -3.07 2.86
C MET A 1 -80.87 -2.91 3.49
N ASP A 2 -79.88 -3.19 2.77
CA ASP A 2 -79.02 -2.43 1.84
C ASP A 2 -78.14 -1.42 2.58
N LEU A 3 -76.95 -1.80 2.89
CA LEU A 3 -75.84 -0.89 3.07
C LEU A 3 -74.53 -1.63 2.78
N ILE A 4 -74.34 -1.96 1.50
CA ILE A 4 -72.95 -2.28 0.97
C ILE A 4 -72.68 -1.22 -0.06
N GLU A 5 -72.16 -0.09 0.37
CA GLU A 5 -71.70 0.94 -0.54
C GLU A 5 -70.23 1.22 -0.27
N LYS A 6 -69.40 0.63 -1.14
CA LYS A 6 -68.24 1.23 -1.76
C LYS A 6 -67.21 1.87 -0.85
N LEU A 7 -66.17 1.11 -0.58
CA LEU A 7 -64.88 1.69 -0.29
C LEU A 7 -63.87 1.25 -1.36
N PHE A 8 -63.95 1.85 -2.54
CA PHE A 8 -62.88 1.81 -3.52
C PHE A 8 -61.80 2.82 -3.10
N MET A 9 -60.80 2.35 -2.45
CA MET A 9 -59.61 3.12 -2.14
C MET A 9 -58.64 2.99 -3.32
N PRO A 10 -58.26 4.05 -4.04
CA PRO A 10 -57.30 3.94 -5.10
C PRO A 10 -55.92 3.70 -4.49
N LEU A 11 -55.32 2.57 -4.82
CA LEU A 11 -53.97 2.20 -4.52
C LEU A 11 -53.04 3.09 -5.38
N CYS A 12 -52.54 4.19 -4.83
CA CYS A 12 -51.48 4.98 -5.44
C CYS A 12 -50.19 4.15 -5.46
N LEU A 13 -49.90 3.53 -6.60
CA LEU A 13 -48.55 3.02 -6.86
C LEU A 13 -47.58 4.22 -6.99
N SER A 14 -46.88 4.54 -5.91
CA SER A 14 -45.73 5.41 -5.97
C SER A 14 -44.57 4.66 -6.62
N VAL A 15 -44.34 4.90 -7.90
CA VAL A 15 -43.11 4.47 -8.58
C VAL A 15 -41.98 5.28 -8.00
N SER A 16 -41.26 4.70 -7.04
CA SER A 16 -39.98 5.26 -6.56
C SER A 16 -38.97 5.15 -7.71
N ALA A 17 -38.65 6.30 -8.35
CA ALA A 17 -37.54 6.38 -9.25
C ALA A 17 -36.22 6.10 -8.47
N ILE A 18 -35.69 4.92 -8.69
CA ILE A 18 -34.32 4.61 -8.22
C ILE A 18 -33.39 5.51 -9.06
N ALA A 19 -32.92 6.59 -8.46
CA ALA A 19 -31.81 7.35 -9.02
C ALA A 19 -30.59 6.41 -9.02
N VAL A 20 -30.25 5.89 -10.19
CA VAL A 20 -28.96 5.24 -10.41
C VAL A 20 -27.95 6.35 -10.23
N ALA A 21 -27.24 6.37 -9.08
CA ALA A 21 -26.08 7.21 -8.91
C ALA A 21 -25.08 6.79 -9.99
N ASP A 22 -24.92 7.69 -10.97
CA ASP A 22 -23.88 7.57 -11.98
C ASP A 22 -22.56 7.42 -11.22
N GLY A 23 -21.96 6.25 -11.31
CA GLY A 23 -20.67 5.94 -10.67
C GLY A 23 -19.58 6.78 -11.35
N GLY A 24 -19.52 8.05 -10.98
CA GLY A 24 -18.39 8.92 -11.33
C GLY A 24 -17.13 8.23 -10.82
N GLY A 25 -16.41 7.53 -11.70
CA GLY A 25 -15.13 6.93 -11.38
C GLY A 25 -14.26 8.03 -10.79
N SER A 26 -13.87 7.88 -9.52
CA SER A 26 -12.95 8.82 -8.90
C SER A 26 -11.69 8.87 -9.74
N VAL A 27 -11.38 10.03 -10.29
CA VAL A 27 -10.12 10.23 -11.01
C VAL A 27 -8.99 9.90 -10.03
N ASP A 28 -8.13 8.96 -10.42
CA ASP A 28 -6.97 8.59 -9.61
C ASP A 28 -6.03 9.82 -9.50
N ALA A 29 -6.10 10.48 -8.34
CA ALA A 29 -5.38 11.73 -8.06
C ALA A 29 -3.90 11.52 -7.66
N ARG A 30 -3.41 10.27 -7.64
CA ARG A 30 -2.01 9.99 -7.31
C ARG A 30 -1.05 10.60 -8.33
N VAL A 31 0.08 11.05 -7.85
CA VAL A 31 1.16 11.58 -8.69
C VAL A 31 1.77 10.45 -9.52
N ASN A 32 1.75 10.60 -10.84
CA ASN A 32 2.43 9.68 -11.74
C ASN A 32 3.93 9.99 -11.74
N LEU A 33 4.78 8.98 -11.55
CA LEU A 33 6.24 9.12 -11.49
C LEU A 33 6.88 9.37 -12.87
N GLN A 34 6.13 9.34 -13.96
CA GLN A 34 6.61 9.63 -15.31
C GLN A 34 7.82 8.77 -15.76
N LEU A 35 7.83 7.52 -15.36
CA LEU A 35 8.85 6.55 -15.75
C LEU A 35 8.59 6.06 -17.19
N THR A 36 9.65 5.78 -17.94
CA THR A 36 9.54 5.03 -19.18
C THR A 36 9.11 3.58 -18.90
N GLU A 37 8.67 2.85 -19.92
CA GLU A 37 8.25 1.46 -19.74
C GLU A 37 9.36 0.58 -19.11
N SER A 38 10.60 0.71 -19.61
CA SER A 38 11.74 -0.04 -19.03
C SER A 38 12.05 0.34 -17.60
N GLU A 39 12.06 1.65 -17.27
CA GLU A 39 12.25 2.13 -15.90
C GLU A 39 11.13 1.66 -14.98
N ALA A 40 9.90 1.65 -15.47
CA ALA A 40 8.75 1.16 -14.70
C ALA A 40 8.87 -0.34 -14.39
N VAL A 41 9.31 -1.16 -15.33
CA VAL A 41 9.54 -2.60 -15.12
C VAL A 41 10.56 -2.84 -14.01
N GLU A 42 11.69 -2.14 -14.05
CA GLU A 42 12.75 -2.24 -13.04
C GLU A 42 12.27 -1.73 -11.67
N PHE A 43 11.64 -0.57 -11.65
CA PHE A 43 11.11 0.05 -10.43
C PHE A 43 10.05 -0.83 -9.75
N LEU A 44 9.14 -1.40 -10.52
CA LEU A 44 8.13 -2.35 -9.99
C LEU A 44 8.75 -3.67 -9.54
N ALA A 45 9.91 -4.07 -10.10
CA ALA A 45 10.66 -5.22 -9.58
C ALA A 45 11.23 -4.92 -8.19
N GLU A 46 11.75 -3.70 -7.94
CA GLU A 46 12.16 -3.28 -6.60
C GLU A 46 10.99 -3.33 -5.61
N MET A 47 9.80 -2.85 -6.00
CA MET A 47 8.60 -2.91 -5.15
C MET A 47 8.20 -4.35 -4.80
N ARG A 48 8.28 -5.29 -5.76
CA ARG A 48 8.05 -6.72 -5.51
C ARG A 48 9.08 -7.32 -4.56
N ASN A 49 10.34 -6.91 -4.67
CA ASN A 49 11.39 -7.33 -3.74
C ASN A 49 11.15 -6.80 -2.32
N MET A 50 10.68 -5.55 -2.18
CA MET A 50 10.28 -5.01 -0.88
C MET A 50 9.12 -5.79 -0.27
N LEU A 51 8.12 -6.18 -1.06
CA LEU A 51 7.02 -7.02 -0.60
C LEU A 51 7.52 -8.41 -0.16
N ALA A 52 8.45 -9.01 -0.90
CA ALA A 52 9.08 -10.27 -0.52
C ALA A 52 9.88 -10.15 0.78
N SER A 53 10.55 -9.01 1.00
CA SER A 53 11.22 -8.71 2.28
C SER A 53 10.23 -8.66 3.44
N ILE A 54 9.11 -7.96 3.28
CA ILE A 54 8.05 -7.92 4.30
C ILE A 54 7.51 -9.33 4.58
N GLN A 55 7.26 -10.12 3.53
CA GLN A 55 6.78 -11.50 3.70
C GLN A 55 7.78 -12.33 4.51
N GLY A 56 9.08 -12.25 4.22
CA GLY A 56 10.11 -12.97 4.96
C GLY A 56 10.26 -12.49 6.41
N ILE A 57 10.13 -11.18 6.67
CA ILE A 57 10.14 -10.60 8.01
C ILE A 57 8.97 -11.13 8.84
N VAL A 58 7.74 -11.06 8.30
CA VAL A 58 6.53 -11.54 8.98
C VAL A 58 6.61 -13.04 9.28
N LEU A 59 7.11 -13.83 8.32
CA LEU A 59 7.35 -15.27 8.54
C LEU A 59 8.38 -15.49 9.66
N GLY A 60 9.50 -14.76 9.63
CA GLY A 60 10.55 -14.87 10.64
C GLY A 60 10.07 -14.50 12.04
N ILE A 61 9.21 -13.46 12.16
CA ILE A 61 8.56 -13.11 13.43
C ILE A 61 7.67 -14.27 13.91
N GLY A 62 6.80 -14.78 13.02
CA GLY A 62 5.86 -15.84 13.36
C GLY A 62 6.50 -17.19 13.69
N THR A 63 7.74 -17.42 13.25
CA THR A 63 8.53 -18.65 13.52
C THR A 63 9.68 -18.42 14.50
N GLU A 64 9.81 -17.20 15.06
CA GLU A 64 10.92 -16.79 15.93
C GLU A 64 12.32 -16.97 15.28
N ASP A 65 12.38 -16.90 13.96
CA ASP A 65 13.62 -17.02 13.16
C ASP A 65 14.24 -15.62 12.91
N ARG A 66 15.10 -15.17 13.84
CA ARG A 66 15.81 -13.88 13.76
C ARG A 66 16.68 -13.79 12.50
N GLU A 67 17.32 -14.87 12.10
CA GLU A 67 18.15 -14.91 10.91
C GLU A 67 17.33 -14.65 9.64
N LEU A 68 16.11 -15.21 9.57
CA LEU A 68 15.21 -14.95 8.46
C LEU A 68 14.78 -13.48 8.43
N ILE A 69 14.47 -12.88 9.60
CA ILE A 69 14.14 -11.44 9.69
C ILE A 69 15.30 -10.60 9.15
N ILE A 70 16.52 -10.84 9.65
CA ILE A 70 17.73 -10.10 9.27
C ILE A 70 18.00 -10.21 7.77
N ARG A 71 18.00 -11.43 7.22
CA ARG A 71 18.23 -11.65 5.79
C ARG A 71 17.19 -10.94 4.92
N SER A 72 15.93 -11.04 5.31
CA SER A 72 14.81 -10.44 4.57
C SER A 72 14.87 -8.92 4.59
N ALA A 73 15.15 -8.32 5.75
CA ALA A 73 15.25 -6.87 5.89
C ALA A 73 16.43 -6.31 5.07
N ARG A 74 17.59 -6.96 5.08
CA ARG A 74 18.78 -6.52 4.31
C ARG A 74 18.52 -6.38 2.82
N LEU A 75 17.63 -7.19 2.25
CA LEU A 75 17.32 -7.12 0.80
C LEU A 75 16.69 -5.78 0.38
N SER A 76 15.98 -5.12 1.30
CA SER A 76 15.27 -3.86 1.03
C SER A 76 15.87 -2.65 1.75
N GLY A 77 17.05 -2.79 2.34
CA GLY A 77 17.76 -1.71 3.01
C GLY A 77 18.40 -0.70 2.04
N ASN A 78 19.30 0.11 2.58
CA ASN A 78 19.97 1.20 1.85
C ASN A 78 20.71 0.75 0.59
N GLN A 79 21.13 -0.52 0.49
CA GLN A 79 21.79 -1.05 -0.70
C GLN A 79 20.82 -1.01 -1.91
N MET A 80 19.55 -1.38 -1.71
CA MET A 80 18.54 -1.28 -2.77
C MET A 80 18.35 0.17 -3.22
N ALA A 81 18.21 1.12 -2.29
CA ALA A 81 18.08 2.54 -2.62
C ALA A 81 19.27 3.10 -3.40
N ARG A 82 20.50 2.66 -3.07
CA ARG A 82 21.72 3.08 -3.80
C ARG A 82 21.78 2.50 -5.21
N ASN A 83 21.20 1.34 -5.44
CA ASN A 83 21.18 0.68 -6.75
C ASN A 83 20.18 1.30 -7.73
N THR A 84 19.22 2.09 -7.26
CA THR A 84 18.28 2.79 -8.15
C THR A 84 19.05 3.65 -9.15
N PRO A 85 18.85 3.47 -10.47
CA PRO A 85 19.59 4.22 -11.49
C PRO A 85 19.45 5.73 -11.31
N THR A 86 20.54 6.47 -11.54
CA THR A 86 20.56 7.93 -11.38
C THR A 86 19.50 8.62 -12.24
N ALA A 87 19.24 8.12 -13.45
CA ALA A 87 18.21 8.65 -14.34
C ALA A 87 16.81 8.52 -13.74
N VAL A 88 16.49 7.38 -13.11
CA VAL A 88 15.21 7.17 -12.39
C VAL A 88 15.15 8.09 -11.18
N ARG A 89 16.20 8.10 -10.37
CA ARG A 89 16.28 8.93 -9.15
C ARG A 89 16.07 10.42 -9.43
N ALA A 90 16.57 10.93 -10.57
CA ALA A 90 16.38 12.31 -10.99
C ALA A 90 14.94 12.66 -11.32
N LYS A 91 14.10 11.69 -11.72
CA LYS A 91 12.68 11.87 -12.03
C LYS A 91 11.79 11.84 -10.79
N LEU A 92 12.24 11.17 -9.72
CA LEU A 92 11.45 11.03 -8.50
C LEU A 92 11.26 12.39 -7.81
N PRO A 93 10.02 12.83 -7.53
CA PRO A 93 9.78 14.08 -6.83
C PRO A 93 10.33 14.04 -5.39
N GLU A 94 10.65 15.20 -4.83
CA GLU A 94 11.17 15.29 -3.46
C GLU A 94 10.22 14.70 -2.42
N SER A 95 8.91 14.85 -2.63
CA SER A 95 7.88 14.22 -1.78
C SER A 95 7.94 12.69 -1.80
N PHE A 96 8.30 12.07 -2.94
CA PHE A 96 8.56 10.64 -3.03
C PHE A 96 9.82 10.26 -2.27
N LYS A 97 10.92 10.99 -2.48
CA LYS A 97 12.21 10.75 -1.81
C LYS A 97 12.10 10.87 -0.29
N ALA A 98 11.27 11.80 0.18
CA ALA A 98 10.99 12.01 1.61
C ALA A 98 10.28 10.81 2.28
N LEU A 99 9.63 9.94 1.51
CA LEU A 99 9.05 8.68 1.99
C LEU A 99 9.98 7.48 1.72
N GLY A 100 10.52 7.38 0.52
CA GLY A 100 11.31 6.24 0.08
C GLY A 100 12.62 6.07 0.86
N GLY A 101 13.37 7.16 1.05
CA GLY A 101 14.62 7.13 1.82
C GLY A 101 14.44 6.60 3.24
N PRO A 102 13.56 7.21 4.06
CA PRO A 102 13.26 6.70 5.40
C PRO A 102 12.77 5.24 5.42
N THR A 103 11.99 4.81 4.41
CA THR A 103 11.53 3.41 4.32
C THR A 103 12.72 2.43 4.25
N HIS A 104 13.72 2.70 3.40
CA HIS A 104 14.92 1.86 3.32
C HIS A 104 15.74 1.91 4.63
N MET A 105 15.78 3.06 5.31
CA MET A 105 16.44 3.16 6.62
C MET A 105 15.72 2.34 7.69
N MET A 106 14.40 2.24 7.66
CA MET A 106 13.65 1.38 8.58
C MET A 106 13.95 -0.11 8.35
N PHE A 107 14.18 -0.54 7.12
CA PHE A 107 14.67 -1.91 6.88
C PHE A 107 16.05 -2.16 7.50
N GLU A 108 16.98 -1.19 7.41
CA GLU A 108 18.28 -1.30 8.09
C GLU A 108 18.14 -1.31 9.61
N GLU A 109 17.27 -0.47 10.16
CA GLU A 109 16.96 -0.45 11.59
C GLU A 109 16.41 -1.79 12.05
N LEU A 110 15.53 -2.42 11.26
CA LEU A 110 14.97 -3.73 11.58
C LEU A 110 16.05 -4.82 11.66
N VAL A 111 17.10 -4.75 10.82
CA VAL A 111 18.25 -5.66 10.92
C VAL A 111 18.90 -5.57 12.29
N ILE A 112 19.09 -4.34 12.81
CA ILE A 112 19.72 -4.11 14.12
C ILE A 112 18.78 -4.57 15.24
N ARG A 113 17.51 -4.18 15.18
CA ARG A 113 16.49 -4.54 16.16
C ARG A 113 16.29 -6.06 16.28
N ALA A 114 16.36 -6.77 15.16
CA ALA A 114 16.20 -8.22 15.13
C ALA A 114 17.27 -8.97 15.93
N GLU A 115 18.38 -8.34 16.30
CA GLU A 115 19.41 -8.95 17.14
C GLU A 115 19.01 -8.98 18.63
N THR A 116 18.22 -8.00 19.10
CA THR A 116 18.00 -7.75 20.53
C THR A 116 16.54 -7.66 20.97
N ASP A 117 15.66 -7.10 20.10
CA ASP A 117 14.26 -6.87 20.47
C ASP A 117 13.46 -8.19 20.54
N ASP A 118 12.40 -8.21 21.31
CA ASP A 118 11.45 -9.33 21.31
C ASP A 118 10.57 -9.33 20.04
N MET A 119 9.89 -10.45 19.77
CA MET A 119 9.10 -10.62 18.55
C MET A 119 7.89 -9.71 18.48
N ASP A 120 7.28 -9.35 19.59
CA ASP A 120 6.14 -8.43 19.63
C ASP A 120 6.59 -7.03 19.25
N THR A 121 7.71 -6.55 19.78
CA THR A 121 8.35 -5.27 19.41
C THR A 121 8.74 -5.25 17.93
N LEU A 122 9.28 -6.35 17.38
CA LEU A 122 9.59 -6.48 15.95
C LEU A 122 8.34 -6.46 15.08
N ALA A 123 7.23 -7.07 15.54
CA ALA A 123 5.95 -7.03 14.85
C ALA A 123 5.38 -5.61 14.80
N GLU A 124 5.40 -4.87 15.93
CA GLU A 124 4.98 -3.47 15.99
C GLU A 124 5.80 -2.60 15.03
N PHE A 125 7.12 -2.72 15.07
CA PHE A 125 8.00 -1.96 14.18
C PHE A 125 7.77 -2.29 12.71
N THR A 126 7.51 -3.56 12.38
CA THR A 126 7.15 -3.98 11.02
C THR A 126 5.83 -3.33 10.58
N GLY A 127 4.86 -3.21 11.48
CA GLY A 127 3.61 -2.49 11.25
C GLY A 127 3.85 -1.01 10.91
N GLU A 128 4.74 -0.32 11.64
CA GLU A 128 5.12 1.07 11.34
C GLU A 128 5.83 1.19 9.98
N LEU A 129 6.72 0.26 9.66
CA LEU A 129 7.35 0.20 8.34
C LEU A 129 6.31 0.05 7.22
N MET A 130 5.31 -0.81 7.39
CA MET A 130 4.24 -1.00 6.38
C MET A 130 3.37 0.25 6.19
N LYS A 131 3.23 1.12 7.20
CA LYS A 131 2.55 2.41 7.04
C LYS A 131 3.26 3.31 6.01
N GLN A 132 4.59 3.23 5.91
CA GLN A 132 5.33 3.96 4.86
C GLN A 132 4.95 3.47 3.46
N CYS A 133 4.80 2.15 3.29
CA CYS A 133 4.34 1.56 2.03
C CYS A 133 2.95 2.10 1.65
N LEU A 134 2.00 2.08 2.59
CA LEU A 134 0.65 2.59 2.39
C LEU A 134 0.64 4.08 2.06
N SER A 135 1.43 4.88 2.77
CA SER A 135 1.55 6.33 2.56
C SER A 135 2.08 6.67 1.17
N CYS A 136 3.09 5.92 0.71
CA CYS A 136 3.67 6.08 -0.62
C CYS A 136 2.65 5.69 -1.71
N HIS A 137 2.02 4.52 -1.59
CA HIS A 137 1.06 4.00 -2.56
C HIS A 137 -0.25 4.82 -2.62
N ALA A 138 -0.60 5.53 -1.55
CA ALA A 138 -1.72 6.47 -1.56
C ALA A 138 -1.43 7.76 -2.35
N GLN A 139 -0.16 8.13 -2.52
CA GLN A 139 0.25 9.38 -3.14
C GLN A 139 0.81 9.23 -4.54
N PHE A 140 1.43 8.10 -4.86
CA PHE A 140 2.17 7.89 -6.10
C PHE A 140 1.69 6.66 -6.86
N LYS A 141 1.85 6.72 -8.19
CA LYS A 141 1.63 5.59 -9.09
C LYS A 141 2.69 5.53 -10.17
N VAL A 142 2.93 4.34 -10.66
CA VAL A 142 3.60 4.07 -11.92
C VAL A 142 2.52 3.85 -12.96
N ASN A 143 2.77 4.26 -14.20
CA ASN A 143 1.81 4.21 -15.34
C ASN A 143 1.02 2.92 -15.42
#